data_a9ccd435b9be37b11fa58aec2f1f4a43
#
_entry.id   a9ccd435b9be37b11fa58aec2f1f4a43
#
_cell.length_a   1.000
_cell.length_b   1.000
_cell.length_c   1.000
_cell.angle_alpha   90.00
_cell.angle_beta   90.00
_cell.angle_gamma   90.00
#
_symmetry.space_group_name_H-M   'P 1'
#
loop_
_entity.id
_entity.type
_entity.pdbx_description
1 polymer ?
#
loop_
_entity_poly.entity_id
_entity_poly.type
_entity_poly.pdbx_seq_one_letter_code
_entity_poly.pdbx_strand_id
1 'polypeptide(L)'
;PELHKPYIDEVTFTCPECGGVMHRVPEVLDCWYDSGSMPFAQWHYPFENKEIFDEVYPADFISEAIDQTRGWFYTLLAISTLLFDKASFKNCIVLGHVNDKDGIKMSKHKGNVVDPFSVLDKQGADAVRWHFYTSSAPWLPSRFYPEAVSESQRKFMGTLWNTYAFFVLYADIDKFDPTKYNLKDCKLSVMDKWVLSGLNSLIKYVDDCLNEYKIFESARKIQDFVDELSNWYVRRGRERYWGSEMSDDKIAAYMTLYTVLTE
;
A
#
# COMPACT_ATOMS: atom_id res chain seq x y z
N PRO A 1 26.80 26.66 5.34
CA PRO A 1 26.10 27.84 4.81
C PRO A 1 24.66 27.50 4.48
N GLU A 2 23.79 28.49 4.50
CA GLU A 2 22.42 28.40 4.04
C GLU A 2 22.42 28.27 2.51
N LEU A 3 21.76 27.21 1.97
CA LEU A 3 21.80 26.92 0.54
C LEU A 3 20.75 27.67 -0.30
N HIS A 4 19.84 28.43 0.36
CA HIS A 4 18.83 29.22 -0.34
C HIS A 4 19.35 30.61 -0.74
N LYS A 5 18.76 31.16 -1.81
CA LYS A 5 18.99 32.58 -2.16
C LYS A 5 18.33 33.50 -1.10
N PRO A 6 18.96 34.65 -0.79
CA PRO A 6 20.18 35.21 -1.40
C PRO A 6 21.49 34.70 -0.75
N TYR A 7 21.44 33.96 0.34
CA TYR A 7 22.60 33.60 1.17
C TYR A 7 23.68 32.82 0.43
N ILE A 8 23.29 31.88 -0.46
CA ILE A 8 24.24 31.09 -1.24
C ILE A 8 24.99 31.93 -2.29
N ASP A 9 24.42 33.06 -2.72
CA ASP A 9 25.07 33.94 -3.69
C ASP A 9 26.27 34.70 -3.11
N GLU A 10 26.38 34.79 -1.76
CA GLU A 10 27.49 35.41 -1.04
C GLU A 10 28.71 34.48 -0.90
N VAL A 11 28.50 33.16 -1.14
CA VAL A 11 29.58 32.18 -1.02
C VAL A 11 30.48 32.23 -2.26
N THR A 12 31.77 32.43 -2.02
CA THR A 12 32.79 32.48 -3.07
C THR A 12 33.92 31.50 -2.78
N PHE A 13 34.60 31.08 -3.85
CA PHE A 13 35.79 30.23 -3.79
C PHE A 13 36.97 30.88 -4.54
N THR A 14 38.19 30.50 -4.18
CA THR A 14 39.37 30.89 -4.94
C THR A 14 39.67 29.84 -6.02
N CYS A 15 39.82 30.25 -7.26
CA CYS A 15 40.19 29.36 -8.35
C CYS A 15 41.58 28.75 -8.08
N PRO A 16 41.75 27.43 -8.07
CA PRO A 16 43.02 26.79 -7.82
C PRO A 16 44.05 27.00 -8.94
N GLU A 17 43.61 27.35 -10.15
CA GLU A 17 44.48 27.52 -11.31
C GLU A 17 45.01 28.98 -11.45
N CYS A 18 44.14 29.98 -11.30
CA CYS A 18 44.48 31.37 -11.54
C CYS A 18 44.45 32.29 -10.31
N GLY A 19 43.97 31.79 -9.15
CA GLY A 19 43.81 32.57 -7.93
C GLY A 19 42.67 33.59 -7.97
N GLY A 20 41.87 33.64 -9.03
CA GLY A 20 40.72 34.54 -9.15
C GLY A 20 39.55 34.10 -8.26
N VAL A 21 38.66 35.05 -7.92
CA VAL A 21 37.46 34.75 -7.15
C VAL A 21 36.39 34.12 -8.05
N MET A 22 35.90 32.96 -7.66
CA MET A 22 34.78 32.27 -8.31
C MET A 22 33.49 32.60 -7.57
N HIS A 23 32.46 32.94 -8.32
CA HIS A 23 31.10 33.15 -7.83
C HIS A 23 30.18 32.06 -8.34
N ARG A 24 29.11 31.82 -7.63
CA ARG A 24 28.01 30.93 -8.10
C ARG A 24 27.47 31.47 -9.44
N VAL A 25 27.24 30.56 -10.36
CA VAL A 25 26.50 30.87 -11.60
C VAL A 25 25.08 31.27 -11.23
N PRO A 26 24.52 32.40 -11.72
CA PRO A 26 23.19 32.89 -11.32
C PRO A 26 22.03 31.99 -11.77
N GLU A 27 22.25 31.20 -12.81
CA GLU A 27 21.28 30.26 -13.30
C GLU A 27 21.08 29.12 -12.31
N VAL A 28 19.86 28.58 -12.28
CA VAL A 28 19.49 27.42 -11.49
C VAL A 28 19.22 26.28 -12.45
N LEU A 29 19.78 25.09 -12.17
CA LEU A 29 19.44 23.88 -12.91
C LEU A 29 17.94 23.60 -12.79
N ASP A 30 17.37 23.08 -13.88
CA ASP A 30 15.97 22.65 -13.89
C ASP A 30 15.77 21.49 -12.91
N CYS A 31 14.92 21.68 -11.91
CA CYS A 31 14.57 20.64 -10.93
C CYS A 31 13.98 19.38 -11.59
N TRP A 32 13.40 19.52 -12.76
CA TRP A 32 12.87 18.39 -13.52
C TRP A 32 13.98 17.57 -14.19
N TYR A 33 15.12 18.18 -14.52
CA TYR A 33 16.29 17.42 -14.94
C TYR A 33 16.83 16.55 -13.81
N ASP A 34 16.96 17.10 -12.61
CA ASP A 34 17.43 16.37 -11.44
C ASP A 34 16.51 15.18 -11.11
N SER A 35 15.21 15.43 -11.04
CA SER A 35 14.23 14.38 -10.76
C SER A 35 14.12 13.33 -11.87
N GLY A 36 14.27 13.75 -13.13
CA GLY A 36 14.27 12.84 -14.28
C GLY A 36 15.55 12.02 -14.43
N SER A 37 16.64 12.47 -13.80
CA SER A 37 17.91 11.76 -13.74
C SER A 37 18.02 10.73 -12.62
N MET A 38 17.05 10.71 -11.69
CA MET A 38 17.05 9.86 -10.51
C MET A 38 17.32 8.37 -10.82
N PRO A 39 16.78 7.76 -11.89
CA PRO A 39 16.96 6.32 -12.13
C PRO A 39 18.41 5.86 -12.23
N PHE A 40 19.33 6.73 -12.65
CA PHE A 40 20.75 6.44 -12.76
C PHE A 40 21.60 7.25 -11.77
N ALA A 41 21.23 8.49 -11.48
CA ALA A 41 21.97 9.36 -10.60
C ALA A 41 22.02 8.84 -9.15
N GLN A 42 20.95 8.22 -8.65
CA GLN A 42 20.94 7.61 -7.31
C GLN A 42 21.99 6.50 -7.11
N TRP A 43 22.41 5.87 -8.17
CA TRP A 43 23.45 4.82 -8.17
C TRP A 43 24.84 5.35 -8.49
N HIS A 44 24.97 6.64 -8.77
CA HIS A 44 26.20 7.28 -9.28
C HIS A 44 26.69 6.62 -10.57
N TYR A 45 25.75 6.07 -11.34
CA TYR A 45 26.06 5.48 -12.66
C TYR A 45 26.53 6.59 -13.66
N PRO A 46 27.52 6.35 -14.53
CA PRO A 46 28.20 5.07 -14.79
C PRO A 46 29.47 4.83 -13.96
N PHE A 47 29.77 5.67 -12.97
CA PHE A 47 31.06 5.66 -12.25
C PHE A 47 31.10 4.60 -11.16
N GLU A 48 29.93 4.31 -10.53
CA GLU A 48 29.76 3.34 -9.45
C GLU A 48 28.48 2.51 -9.66
N ASN A 49 28.34 1.42 -8.90
CA ASN A 49 27.12 0.61 -8.76
C ASN A 49 26.47 0.18 -10.10
N LYS A 50 27.29 -0.07 -11.13
CA LYS A 50 26.79 -0.47 -12.44
C LYS A 50 25.96 -1.77 -12.39
N GLU A 51 26.41 -2.74 -11.59
CA GLU A 51 25.70 -4.03 -11.45
C GLU A 51 24.29 -3.84 -10.87
N ILE A 52 24.15 -2.98 -9.84
CA ILE A 52 22.85 -2.66 -9.25
C ILE A 52 21.97 -1.94 -10.27
N PHE A 53 22.53 -0.98 -11.01
CA PHE A 53 21.80 -0.29 -12.06
C PHE A 53 21.28 -1.26 -13.13
N ASP A 54 22.12 -2.16 -13.62
CA ASP A 54 21.75 -3.14 -14.65
C ASP A 54 20.64 -4.12 -14.17
N GLU A 55 20.56 -4.38 -12.86
CA GLU A 55 19.52 -5.22 -12.25
C GLU A 55 18.17 -4.48 -12.09
N VAL A 56 18.22 -3.21 -11.63
CA VAL A 56 17.01 -2.46 -11.26
C VAL A 56 16.46 -1.55 -12.37
N TYR A 57 17.18 -1.37 -13.46
CA TYR A 57 16.79 -0.51 -14.57
C TYR A 57 16.33 -1.29 -15.80
N PRO A 58 15.15 -1.02 -16.34
CA PRO A 58 14.13 -0.07 -15.90
C PRO A 58 13.37 -0.53 -14.66
N ALA A 59 12.87 0.42 -13.86
CA ALA A 59 12.02 0.13 -12.70
C ALA A 59 10.77 -0.66 -13.09
N ASP A 60 10.28 -1.52 -12.21
CA ASP A 60 9.06 -2.31 -12.49
C ASP A 60 7.84 -1.43 -12.62
N PHE A 61 7.70 -0.41 -11.77
CA PHE A 61 6.65 0.59 -11.90
C PHE A 61 7.07 1.94 -11.30
N ILE A 62 6.38 2.99 -11.73
CA ILE A 62 6.35 4.30 -11.08
C ILE A 62 4.90 4.67 -10.76
N SER A 63 4.70 5.50 -9.73
CA SER A 63 3.36 5.94 -9.35
C SER A 63 3.38 7.37 -8.84
N GLU A 64 2.57 8.22 -9.46
CA GLU A 64 2.28 9.59 -9.07
C GLU A 64 0.95 10.06 -9.68
N ALA A 65 0.56 11.29 -9.37
CA ALA A 65 -0.68 11.87 -9.88
C ALA A 65 -0.61 12.23 -11.37
N ILE A 66 -1.77 12.38 -11.99
CA ILE A 66 -1.95 12.61 -13.44
C ILE A 66 -1.26 13.88 -13.94
N ASP A 67 -1.06 14.91 -13.09
CA ASP A 67 -0.34 16.13 -13.46
C ASP A 67 1.12 15.86 -13.83
N GLN A 68 1.71 14.76 -13.39
CA GLN A 68 3.08 14.35 -13.70
C GLN A 68 3.29 13.90 -15.16
N THR A 69 2.24 13.81 -15.95
CA THR A 69 2.34 13.68 -17.42
C THR A 69 3.05 14.88 -18.06
N ARG A 70 3.07 16.03 -17.38
CA ARG A 70 3.80 17.25 -17.76
C ARG A 70 4.87 17.64 -16.74
N GLY A 71 5.39 16.66 -16.02
CA GLY A 71 6.42 16.83 -14.99
C GLY A 71 7.32 15.61 -14.95
N TRP A 72 7.28 14.87 -13.86
CA TRP A 72 8.21 13.77 -13.59
C TRP A 72 8.12 12.62 -14.61
N PHE A 73 6.94 12.18 -15.01
CA PHE A 73 6.81 11.10 -16.00
C PHE A 73 7.43 11.48 -17.33
N TYR A 74 7.20 12.73 -17.76
CA TYR A 74 7.79 13.26 -19.00
C TYR A 74 9.31 13.31 -18.92
N THR A 75 9.89 13.86 -17.86
CA THR A 75 11.34 14.03 -17.72
C THR A 75 12.06 12.69 -17.54
N LEU A 76 11.48 11.75 -16.79
CA LEU A 76 11.97 10.37 -16.70
C LEU A 76 12.07 9.73 -18.10
N LEU A 77 11.01 9.83 -18.89
CA LEU A 77 10.98 9.25 -20.23
C LEU A 77 11.96 9.94 -21.17
N ALA A 78 11.96 11.29 -21.20
CA ALA A 78 12.81 12.06 -22.11
C ALA A 78 14.30 11.84 -21.86
N ILE A 79 14.75 11.95 -20.60
CA ILE A 79 16.15 11.80 -20.23
C ILE A 79 16.62 10.35 -20.47
N SER A 80 15.81 9.38 -20.05
CA SER A 80 16.15 7.96 -20.23
C SER A 80 16.21 7.55 -21.69
N THR A 81 15.30 8.06 -22.50
CA THR A 81 15.34 7.78 -23.97
C THR A 81 16.56 8.39 -24.61
N LEU A 82 16.94 9.62 -24.24
CA LEU A 82 18.14 10.27 -24.80
C LEU A 82 19.45 9.57 -24.40
N LEU A 83 19.53 9.02 -23.19
CA LEU A 83 20.76 8.40 -22.67
C LEU A 83 20.84 6.91 -22.94
N PHE A 84 19.72 6.18 -22.91
CA PHE A 84 19.68 4.72 -22.92
C PHE A 84 18.81 4.12 -24.03
N ASP A 85 18.18 4.95 -24.87
CA ASP A 85 17.25 4.53 -25.93
C ASP A 85 16.10 3.64 -25.44
N LYS A 86 15.70 3.83 -24.17
CA LYS A 86 14.57 3.12 -23.55
C LYS A 86 13.97 3.90 -22.40
N ALA A 87 12.72 3.59 -22.04
CA ALA A 87 12.07 4.13 -20.86
C ALA A 87 12.74 3.64 -19.56
N SER A 88 12.73 4.46 -18.51
CA SER A 88 13.25 4.10 -17.19
C SER A 88 12.27 3.29 -16.33
N PHE A 89 11.08 3.00 -16.84
CA PHE A 89 10.03 2.24 -16.14
C PHE A 89 9.27 1.33 -17.11
N LYS A 90 8.78 0.21 -16.58
CA LYS A 90 7.95 -0.75 -17.34
C LYS A 90 6.46 -0.42 -17.26
N ASN A 91 6.00 0.04 -16.09
CA ASN A 91 4.61 0.37 -15.82
C ASN A 91 4.49 1.75 -15.17
N CYS A 92 3.36 2.43 -15.41
CA CYS A 92 3.05 3.72 -14.80
C CYS A 92 1.65 3.66 -14.17
N ILE A 93 1.58 3.71 -12.83
CA ILE A 93 0.33 3.73 -12.08
C ILE A 93 -0.03 5.18 -11.84
N VAL A 94 -0.94 5.71 -12.64
CA VAL A 94 -1.35 7.12 -12.59
C VAL A 94 -2.46 7.27 -11.56
N LEU A 95 -2.28 8.17 -10.58
CA LEU A 95 -3.25 8.42 -9.52
C LEU A 95 -4.19 9.57 -9.89
N GLY A 96 -5.48 9.38 -9.59
CA GLY A 96 -6.50 10.42 -9.67
C GLY A 96 -6.35 11.47 -8.56
N HIS A 97 -7.09 12.57 -8.69
CA HIS A 97 -7.09 13.61 -7.66
C HIS A 97 -7.81 13.17 -6.39
N VAL A 98 -7.29 13.61 -5.24
CA VAL A 98 -7.97 13.46 -3.95
C VAL A 98 -8.87 14.69 -3.74
N ASN A 99 -10.17 14.45 -3.63
CA ASN A 99 -11.21 15.46 -3.48
C ASN A 99 -11.77 15.45 -2.05
N ASP A 100 -12.46 16.53 -1.68
CA ASP A 100 -13.22 16.60 -0.44
C ASP A 100 -14.50 15.73 -0.48
N LYS A 101 -15.29 15.77 0.59
CA LYS A 101 -16.54 15.00 0.72
C LYS A 101 -17.56 15.27 -0.40
N ASP A 102 -17.53 16.48 -0.95
CA ASP A 102 -18.47 16.95 -1.98
C ASP A 102 -17.94 16.66 -3.41
N GLY A 103 -16.74 16.07 -3.51
CA GLY A 103 -16.08 15.77 -4.78
C GLY A 103 -15.37 16.97 -5.40
N ILE A 104 -15.10 18.02 -4.62
CA ILE A 104 -14.40 19.21 -5.06
C ILE A 104 -12.91 19.06 -4.78
N LYS A 105 -12.06 19.41 -5.75
CA LYS A 105 -10.60 19.39 -5.57
C LYS A 105 -10.20 20.22 -4.35
N MET A 106 -9.45 19.62 -3.45
CA MET A 106 -8.91 20.29 -2.26
C MET A 106 -7.95 21.41 -2.64
N SER A 107 -8.10 22.56 -2.02
CA SER A 107 -7.15 23.67 -2.17
C SER A 107 -7.11 24.53 -0.90
N LYS A 108 -5.93 25.07 -0.59
CA LYS A 108 -5.74 25.97 0.56
C LYS A 108 -6.63 27.22 0.47
N HIS A 109 -6.85 27.74 -0.74
CA HIS A 109 -7.70 28.90 -0.97
C HIS A 109 -9.19 28.65 -0.68
N LYS A 110 -9.67 27.43 -0.87
CA LYS A 110 -11.07 27.06 -0.57
C LYS A 110 -11.29 26.64 0.87
N GLY A 111 -10.20 26.41 1.64
CA GLY A 111 -10.30 25.98 3.03
C GLY A 111 -10.88 24.57 3.21
N ASN A 112 -10.94 23.78 2.14
CA ASN A 112 -11.50 22.41 2.15
C ASN A 112 -10.42 21.31 2.23
N VAL A 113 -9.21 21.68 2.63
CA VAL A 113 -8.12 20.72 2.81
C VAL A 113 -8.31 19.96 4.13
N VAL A 114 -8.28 18.65 4.06
CA VAL A 114 -8.24 17.79 5.24
C VAL A 114 -6.77 17.60 5.64
N ASP A 115 -6.44 17.95 6.90
CA ASP A 115 -5.12 17.66 7.44
C ASP A 115 -4.97 16.15 7.64
N PRO A 116 -4.03 15.49 6.92
CA PRO A 116 -3.86 14.05 7.00
C PRO A 116 -3.45 13.59 8.40
N PHE A 117 -2.66 14.37 9.15
CA PHE A 117 -2.24 14.00 10.50
C PHE A 117 -3.41 13.91 11.46
N SER A 118 -4.40 14.79 11.34
CA SER A 118 -5.61 14.73 12.16
C SER A 118 -6.41 13.44 11.97
N VAL A 119 -6.35 12.85 10.76
CA VAL A 119 -7.00 11.58 10.43
C VAL A 119 -6.14 10.40 10.87
N LEU A 120 -4.82 10.48 10.66
CA LEU A 120 -3.87 9.47 11.12
C LEU A 120 -3.90 9.28 12.64
N ASP A 121 -3.98 10.37 13.41
CA ASP A 121 -4.02 10.32 14.86
C ASP A 121 -5.32 9.69 15.40
N LYS A 122 -6.44 9.85 14.69
CA LYS A 122 -7.75 9.34 15.13
C LYS A 122 -8.06 7.94 14.63
N GLN A 123 -7.87 7.69 13.33
CA GLN A 123 -8.26 6.45 12.68
C GLN A 123 -7.08 5.48 12.50
N GLY A 124 -5.85 5.98 12.57
CA GLY A 124 -4.64 5.19 12.32
C GLY A 124 -4.25 5.13 10.84
N ALA A 125 -2.97 4.88 10.60
CA ALA A 125 -2.40 4.85 9.24
C ALA A 125 -2.98 3.71 8.39
N ASP A 126 -3.22 2.55 8.98
CA ASP A 126 -3.76 1.40 8.25
C ASP A 126 -5.18 1.64 7.75
N ALA A 127 -6.02 2.34 8.53
CA ALA A 127 -7.36 2.72 8.11
C ALA A 127 -7.34 3.69 6.91
N VAL A 128 -6.41 4.65 6.91
CA VAL A 128 -6.19 5.58 5.79
C VAL A 128 -5.71 4.83 4.54
N ARG A 129 -4.72 3.95 4.68
CA ARG A 129 -4.21 3.13 3.56
C ARG A 129 -5.30 2.22 2.99
N TRP A 130 -6.06 1.55 3.86
CA TRP A 130 -7.18 0.70 3.45
C TRP A 130 -8.27 1.48 2.72
N HIS A 131 -8.59 2.68 3.21
CA HIS A 131 -9.54 3.56 2.52
C HIS A 131 -9.10 3.86 1.09
N PHE A 132 -7.84 4.24 0.87
CA PHE A 132 -7.35 4.52 -0.48
C PHE A 132 -7.34 3.30 -1.39
N TYR A 133 -7.06 2.11 -0.87
CA TYR A 133 -7.08 0.88 -1.68
C TYR A 133 -8.50 0.40 -2.04
N THR A 134 -9.52 0.80 -1.27
CA THR A 134 -10.88 0.27 -1.43
C THR A 134 -11.92 1.29 -1.87
N SER A 135 -11.61 2.59 -1.88
CA SER A 135 -12.57 3.65 -2.20
C SER A 135 -12.88 3.74 -3.69
N SER A 136 -11.86 3.67 -4.53
CA SER A 136 -11.97 3.76 -6.00
C SER A 136 -10.73 3.17 -6.69
N ALA A 137 -10.83 2.89 -7.99
CA ALA A 137 -9.65 2.55 -8.78
C ALA A 137 -8.64 3.71 -8.73
N PRO A 138 -7.31 3.43 -8.68
CA PRO A 138 -6.28 4.44 -8.45
C PRO A 138 -6.34 5.65 -9.38
N TRP A 139 -6.69 5.45 -10.64
CA TRP A 139 -6.76 6.51 -11.67
C TRP A 139 -8.03 7.36 -11.62
N LEU A 140 -9.02 6.98 -10.81
CA LEU A 140 -10.23 7.75 -10.62
C LEU A 140 -10.08 8.75 -9.46
N PRO A 141 -10.78 9.89 -9.50
CA PRO A 141 -10.81 10.80 -8.37
C PRO A 141 -11.38 10.11 -7.12
N SER A 142 -10.66 10.19 -6.00
CA SER A 142 -11.10 9.67 -4.71
C SER A 142 -11.62 10.78 -3.81
N ARG A 143 -12.56 10.46 -2.90
CA ARG A 143 -13.02 11.38 -1.85
C ARG A 143 -12.35 11.01 -0.55
N PHE A 144 -11.76 12.00 0.13
CA PHE A 144 -11.08 11.81 1.39
C PHE A 144 -11.65 12.73 2.47
N TYR A 145 -12.22 12.14 3.51
CA TYR A 145 -12.75 12.81 4.69
C TYR A 145 -12.81 11.82 5.86
N PRO A 146 -12.74 12.29 7.14
CA PRO A 146 -12.57 11.43 8.30
C PRO A 146 -13.65 10.34 8.45
N GLU A 147 -14.91 10.66 8.14
CA GLU A 147 -16.03 9.73 8.29
C GLU A 147 -15.92 8.56 7.30
N ALA A 148 -15.46 8.80 6.07
CA ALA A 148 -15.27 7.74 5.08
C ALA A 148 -14.14 6.79 5.49
N VAL A 149 -13.06 7.32 6.07
CA VAL A 149 -11.96 6.51 6.63
C VAL A 149 -12.46 5.67 7.81
N SER A 150 -13.23 6.27 8.72
CA SER A 150 -13.83 5.56 9.85
C SER A 150 -14.79 4.44 9.40
N GLU A 151 -15.55 4.67 8.33
CA GLU A 151 -16.43 3.65 7.77
C GLU A 151 -15.64 2.48 7.17
N SER A 152 -14.57 2.77 6.41
CA SER A 152 -13.68 1.76 5.86
C SER A 152 -13.01 0.94 6.96
N GLN A 153 -12.51 1.59 8.02
CA GLN A 153 -11.95 0.94 9.20
C GLN A 153 -12.96 0.00 9.87
N ARG A 154 -14.17 0.48 10.13
CA ARG A 154 -15.19 -0.29 10.82
C ARG A 154 -15.63 -1.52 10.01
N LYS A 155 -15.86 -1.35 8.72
CA LYS A 155 -16.35 -2.43 7.84
C LYS A 155 -15.35 -3.57 7.67
N PHE A 156 -14.09 -3.27 7.59
CA PHE A 156 -13.05 -4.27 7.35
C PHE A 156 -12.30 -4.63 8.64
N MET A 157 -11.52 -3.68 9.17
CA MET A 157 -10.64 -3.94 10.32
C MET A 157 -11.44 -4.32 11.57
N GLY A 158 -12.56 -3.64 11.81
CA GLY A 158 -13.45 -3.96 12.94
C GLY A 158 -14.06 -5.36 12.82
N THR A 159 -14.44 -5.77 11.61
CA THR A 159 -14.99 -7.10 11.36
C THR A 159 -13.92 -8.18 11.53
N LEU A 160 -12.74 -7.98 10.97
CA LEU A 160 -11.60 -8.90 11.12
C LEU A 160 -11.17 -9.00 12.59
N TRP A 161 -11.03 -7.86 13.26
CA TRP A 161 -10.68 -7.82 14.68
C TRP A 161 -11.68 -8.57 15.57
N ASN A 162 -12.96 -8.40 15.32
CA ASN A 162 -13.99 -9.11 16.06
C ASN A 162 -13.95 -10.63 15.81
N THR A 163 -13.62 -11.03 14.60
CA THR A 163 -13.42 -12.46 14.24
C THR A 163 -12.19 -13.03 14.95
N TYR A 164 -11.09 -12.31 14.95
CA TYR A 164 -9.89 -12.66 15.69
C TYR A 164 -10.15 -12.72 17.22
N ALA A 165 -10.78 -11.70 17.78
CA ALA A 165 -11.10 -11.65 19.21
C ALA A 165 -12.02 -12.80 19.64
N PHE A 166 -12.99 -13.19 18.79
CA PHE A 166 -13.80 -14.39 19.00
C PHE A 166 -12.93 -15.64 19.07
N PHE A 167 -12.03 -15.83 18.11
CA PHE A 167 -11.11 -16.98 18.11
C PHE A 167 -10.27 -17.03 19.38
N VAL A 168 -9.59 -15.93 19.73
CA VAL A 168 -8.71 -15.86 20.90
C VAL A 168 -9.49 -16.11 22.19
N LEU A 169 -10.66 -15.51 22.35
CA LEU A 169 -11.49 -15.70 23.54
C LEU A 169 -11.78 -17.18 23.81
N TYR A 170 -12.28 -17.90 22.79
CA TYR A 170 -12.62 -19.31 22.96
C TYR A 170 -11.40 -20.20 23.04
N ALA A 171 -10.35 -19.93 22.28
CA ALA A 171 -9.10 -20.64 22.37
C ALA A 171 -8.46 -20.53 23.77
N ASP A 172 -8.55 -19.38 24.41
CA ASP A 172 -8.07 -19.18 25.80
C ASP A 172 -8.91 -19.94 26.82
N ILE A 173 -10.24 -19.94 26.68
CA ILE A 173 -11.14 -20.70 27.56
C ILE A 173 -10.84 -22.19 27.47
N ASP A 174 -10.69 -22.71 26.27
CA ASP A 174 -10.47 -24.12 25.99
C ASP A 174 -9.01 -24.56 26.12
N LYS A 175 -8.09 -23.61 26.34
CA LYS A 175 -6.63 -23.84 26.31
C LYS A 175 -6.18 -24.52 25.02
N PHE A 176 -6.79 -24.12 23.92
CA PHE A 176 -6.49 -24.64 22.60
C PHE A 176 -5.09 -24.20 22.16
N ASP A 177 -4.30 -25.16 21.72
CA ASP A 177 -2.95 -24.96 21.22
C ASP A 177 -2.88 -25.51 19.78
N PRO A 178 -2.84 -24.64 18.76
CA PRO A 178 -2.84 -25.06 17.34
C PRO A 178 -1.62 -25.91 16.97
N THR A 179 -0.53 -25.82 17.71
CA THR A 179 0.70 -26.59 17.41
C THR A 179 0.56 -28.08 17.70
N LYS A 180 -0.48 -28.47 18.45
CA LYS A 180 -0.77 -29.87 18.80
C LYS A 180 -1.62 -30.60 17.76
N TYR A 181 -2.12 -29.90 16.77
CA TYR A 181 -3.04 -30.43 15.78
C TYR A 181 -2.55 -30.12 14.36
N ASN A 182 -3.00 -30.93 13.39
CA ASN A 182 -2.76 -30.70 11.98
C ASN A 182 -4.11 -30.64 11.25
N LEU A 183 -4.34 -29.59 10.49
CA LEU A 183 -5.59 -29.42 9.73
C LEU A 183 -5.88 -30.62 8.81
N LYS A 184 -4.85 -31.28 8.27
CA LYS A 184 -4.99 -32.45 7.37
C LYS A 184 -5.57 -33.67 8.07
N ASP A 185 -5.42 -33.77 9.40
CA ASP A 185 -5.90 -34.88 10.19
C ASP A 185 -7.31 -34.62 10.76
N CYS A 186 -7.82 -33.39 10.58
CA CYS A 186 -9.13 -33.00 11.06
C CYS A 186 -10.25 -33.50 10.14
N LYS A 187 -11.35 -33.95 10.75
CA LYS A 187 -12.60 -34.30 10.04
C LYS A 187 -13.40 -33.05 9.71
N LEU A 188 -13.03 -32.39 8.61
CA LEU A 188 -13.62 -31.12 8.19
C LEU A 188 -15.10 -31.25 7.81
N SER A 189 -15.93 -30.36 8.35
CA SER A 189 -17.32 -30.17 7.94
C SER A 189 -17.43 -29.55 6.54
N VAL A 190 -18.63 -29.49 5.99
CA VAL A 190 -18.88 -28.80 4.69
C VAL A 190 -18.52 -27.33 4.79
N MET A 191 -18.80 -26.66 5.93
CA MET A 191 -18.48 -25.25 6.14
C MET A 191 -16.98 -25.00 6.26
N ASP A 192 -16.23 -25.91 6.89
CA ASP A 192 -14.77 -25.82 6.95
C ASP A 192 -14.15 -25.92 5.56
N LYS A 193 -14.59 -26.89 4.77
CA LYS A 193 -14.14 -27.06 3.37
C LYS A 193 -14.52 -25.85 2.52
N TRP A 194 -15.69 -25.28 2.71
CA TRP A 194 -16.15 -24.12 1.97
C TRP A 194 -15.26 -22.90 2.24
N VAL A 195 -14.99 -22.55 3.51
CA VAL A 195 -14.17 -21.37 3.84
C VAL A 195 -12.72 -21.55 3.42
N LEU A 196 -12.15 -22.77 3.57
CA LEU A 196 -10.79 -23.07 3.11
C LEU A 196 -10.67 -23.02 1.58
N SER A 197 -11.66 -23.49 0.86
CA SER A 197 -11.73 -23.37 -0.60
C SER A 197 -11.84 -21.90 -1.03
N GLY A 198 -12.65 -21.11 -0.30
CA GLY A 198 -12.76 -19.66 -0.50
C GLY A 198 -11.43 -18.95 -0.27
N LEU A 199 -10.72 -19.29 0.81
CA LEU A 199 -9.39 -18.75 1.12
C LEU A 199 -8.39 -19.03 -0.01
N ASN A 200 -8.26 -20.27 -0.46
CA ASN A 200 -7.33 -20.61 -1.56
C ASN A 200 -7.69 -19.90 -2.87
N SER A 201 -8.98 -19.72 -3.14
CA SER A 201 -9.45 -18.95 -4.30
C SER A 201 -9.12 -17.46 -4.15
N LEU A 202 -9.22 -16.92 -2.92
CA LEU A 202 -8.86 -15.54 -2.60
C LEU A 202 -7.35 -15.31 -2.80
N ILE A 203 -6.52 -16.18 -2.24
CA ILE A 203 -5.04 -16.08 -2.36
C ILE A 203 -4.65 -16.02 -3.83
N LYS A 204 -5.15 -16.97 -4.65
CA LYS A 204 -4.87 -16.96 -6.08
C LYS A 204 -5.37 -15.68 -6.76
N TYR A 205 -6.58 -15.24 -6.47
CA TYR A 205 -7.15 -14.04 -7.09
C TYR A 205 -6.36 -12.77 -6.73
N VAL A 206 -5.96 -12.63 -5.46
CA VAL A 206 -5.17 -11.49 -4.98
C VAL A 206 -3.80 -11.48 -5.64
N ASP A 207 -3.12 -12.63 -5.71
CA ASP A 207 -1.83 -12.76 -6.37
C ASP A 207 -1.91 -12.38 -7.85
N ASP A 208 -2.88 -12.95 -8.59
CA ASP A 208 -3.12 -12.62 -10.00
C ASP A 208 -3.41 -11.11 -10.19
N CYS A 209 -4.22 -10.51 -9.32
CA CYS A 209 -4.54 -9.08 -9.37
C CYS A 209 -3.32 -8.20 -9.08
N LEU A 210 -2.52 -8.52 -8.07
CA LEU A 210 -1.34 -7.73 -7.71
C LEU A 210 -0.26 -7.81 -8.80
N ASN A 211 -0.09 -8.95 -9.47
CA ASN A 211 0.80 -9.09 -10.61
C ASN A 211 0.38 -8.20 -11.81
N GLU A 212 -0.89 -7.82 -11.88
CA GLU A 212 -1.42 -6.90 -12.90
C GLU A 212 -1.66 -5.47 -12.37
N TYR A 213 -1.17 -5.13 -11.15
CA TYR A 213 -1.41 -3.85 -10.47
C TYR A 213 -2.89 -3.50 -10.24
N LYS A 214 -3.77 -4.49 -10.17
CA LYS A 214 -5.20 -4.36 -9.86
C LYS A 214 -5.43 -4.32 -8.34
N ILE A 215 -4.93 -3.26 -7.69
CA ILE A 215 -4.89 -3.13 -6.23
C ILE A 215 -6.30 -3.01 -5.65
N PHE A 216 -7.15 -2.23 -6.29
CA PHE A 216 -8.53 -2.01 -5.84
C PHE A 216 -9.35 -3.31 -5.83
N GLU A 217 -9.26 -4.10 -6.88
CA GLU A 217 -9.96 -5.38 -7.02
C GLU A 217 -9.48 -6.38 -5.96
N SER A 218 -8.18 -6.47 -5.72
CA SER A 218 -7.61 -7.35 -4.69
C SER A 218 -8.08 -6.96 -3.30
N ALA A 219 -8.00 -5.68 -2.94
CA ALA A 219 -8.42 -5.18 -1.63
C ALA A 219 -9.93 -5.39 -1.38
N ARG A 220 -10.76 -5.13 -2.37
CA ARG A 220 -12.21 -5.39 -2.29
C ARG A 220 -12.51 -6.86 -2.08
N LYS A 221 -11.83 -7.75 -2.79
CA LYS A 221 -12.05 -9.19 -2.65
C LYS A 221 -11.66 -9.72 -1.26
N ILE A 222 -10.59 -9.18 -0.67
CA ILE A 222 -10.22 -9.46 0.72
C ILE A 222 -11.33 -9.01 1.68
N GLN A 223 -11.86 -7.79 1.47
CA GLN A 223 -12.95 -7.27 2.32
C GLN A 223 -14.20 -8.15 2.24
N ASP A 224 -14.60 -8.57 1.04
CA ASP A 224 -15.75 -9.45 0.82
C ASP A 224 -15.55 -10.80 1.53
N PHE A 225 -14.36 -11.37 1.45
CA PHE A 225 -14.04 -12.63 2.12
C PHE A 225 -14.08 -12.50 3.65
N VAL A 226 -13.60 -11.40 4.23
CA VAL A 226 -13.67 -11.14 5.67
C VAL A 226 -15.12 -11.02 6.14
N ASP A 227 -16.00 -10.41 5.33
CA ASP A 227 -17.41 -10.35 5.61
C ASP A 227 -18.07 -11.74 5.59
N GLU A 228 -17.77 -12.56 4.59
CA GLU A 228 -18.21 -13.96 4.49
C GLU A 228 -17.66 -14.80 5.65
N LEU A 229 -16.38 -14.65 6.01
CA LEU A 229 -15.78 -15.33 7.16
C LEU A 229 -16.53 -15.02 8.45
N SER A 230 -16.80 -13.76 8.72
CA SER A 230 -17.49 -13.32 9.94
C SER A 230 -18.98 -13.72 9.95
N ASN A 231 -19.71 -13.38 8.87
CA ASN A 231 -21.18 -13.49 8.85
C ASN A 231 -21.69 -14.88 8.48
N TRP A 232 -20.89 -15.66 7.75
CA TRP A 232 -21.27 -17.02 7.38
C TRP A 232 -20.53 -18.07 8.18
N TYR A 233 -19.22 -18.12 8.10
CA TYR A 233 -18.47 -19.18 8.76
C TYR A 233 -18.57 -19.09 10.30
N VAL A 234 -18.09 -17.97 10.86
CA VAL A 234 -18.06 -17.80 12.32
C VAL A 234 -19.47 -17.72 12.91
N ARG A 235 -20.33 -16.87 12.38
CA ARG A 235 -21.68 -16.68 12.93
C ARG A 235 -22.52 -17.95 12.92
N ARG A 236 -22.44 -18.75 11.87
CA ARG A 236 -23.19 -20.03 11.78
C ARG A 236 -22.51 -21.16 12.51
N GLY A 237 -21.19 -21.14 12.62
CA GLY A 237 -20.40 -22.17 13.30
C GLY A 237 -20.16 -21.93 14.78
N ARG A 238 -20.60 -20.79 15.35
CA ARG A 238 -20.21 -20.38 16.71
C ARG A 238 -20.60 -21.39 17.81
N GLU A 239 -21.69 -22.15 17.63
CA GLU A 239 -22.10 -23.18 18.58
C GLU A 239 -21.05 -24.29 18.74
N ARG A 240 -20.23 -24.55 17.73
CA ARG A 240 -19.14 -25.52 17.78
C ARG A 240 -18.06 -25.15 18.81
N TYR A 241 -17.95 -23.85 19.16
CA TYR A 241 -16.99 -23.34 20.14
C TYR A 241 -17.54 -23.33 21.58
N TRP A 242 -18.87 -23.46 21.77
CA TRP A 242 -19.49 -23.33 23.08
C TRP A 242 -19.48 -24.58 23.95
N GLY A 243 -19.33 -25.77 23.36
CA GLY A 243 -19.27 -27.04 24.11
C GLY A 243 -18.08 -27.05 25.07
N SER A 244 -18.24 -27.72 26.23
CA SER A 244 -17.15 -27.87 27.20
C SER A 244 -16.13 -28.94 26.83
N GLU A 245 -16.48 -29.85 25.93
CA GLU A 245 -15.59 -30.94 25.50
C GLU A 245 -14.86 -30.55 24.22
N MET A 246 -13.59 -30.92 24.16
CA MET A 246 -12.76 -30.75 22.97
C MET A 246 -13.01 -31.89 21.97
N SER A 247 -14.15 -31.85 21.31
CA SER A 247 -14.54 -32.84 20.28
C SER A 247 -13.76 -32.67 19.00
N ASP A 248 -13.71 -33.72 18.16
CA ASP A 248 -13.08 -33.65 16.82
C ASP A 248 -13.64 -32.53 15.95
N ASP A 249 -14.96 -32.27 16.05
CA ASP A 249 -15.62 -31.16 15.32
C ASP A 249 -15.17 -29.80 15.83
N LYS A 250 -15.01 -29.63 17.15
CA LYS A 250 -14.50 -28.40 17.76
C LYS A 250 -13.03 -28.16 17.39
N ILE A 251 -12.20 -29.19 17.41
CA ILE A 251 -10.79 -29.11 16.94
C ILE A 251 -10.74 -28.70 15.47
N ALA A 252 -11.56 -29.31 14.61
CA ALA A 252 -11.64 -28.96 13.20
C ALA A 252 -12.06 -27.50 12.99
N ALA A 253 -13.03 -26.99 13.78
CA ALA A 253 -13.43 -25.59 13.74
C ALA A 253 -12.29 -24.64 14.13
N TYR A 254 -11.58 -24.92 15.22
CA TYR A 254 -10.44 -24.12 15.65
C TYR A 254 -9.31 -24.12 14.61
N MET A 255 -8.93 -25.30 14.13
CA MET A 255 -7.86 -25.41 13.14
C MET A 255 -8.20 -24.72 11.83
N THR A 256 -9.46 -24.80 11.40
CA THR A 256 -9.92 -24.09 10.20
C THR A 256 -9.83 -22.58 10.39
N LEU A 257 -10.39 -22.05 11.50
CA LEU A 257 -10.37 -20.61 11.75
C LEU A 257 -8.97 -20.08 11.99
N TYR A 258 -8.10 -20.85 12.69
CA TYR A 258 -6.70 -20.55 12.87
C TYR A 258 -5.98 -20.42 11.52
N THR A 259 -6.13 -21.40 10.63
CA THR A 259 -5.54 -21.38 9.29
C THR A 259 -6.00 -20.14 8.50
N VAL A 260 -7.30 -19.84 8.52
CA VAL A 260 -7.84 -18.69 7.78
C VAL A 260 -7.33 -17.36 8.34
N LEU A 261 -7.04 -17.26 9.64
CA LEU A 261 -6.56 -16.02 10.27
C LEU A 261 -5.05 -15.83 10.15
N THR A 262 -4.30 -16.89 9.81
CA THR A 262 -2.82 -16.85 9.72
C THR A 262 -2.28 -16.83 8.29
N GLU A 263 -3.08 -17.22 7.29
CA GLU A 263 -2.78 -17.12 5.86
C GLU A 263 -3.30 -15.79 5.25
#